data_7cc97682d41b68ad18c129c919422018
#
_entry.id   7cc97682d41b68ad18c129c919422018
#
_cell.length_a   1.000
_cell.length_b   1.000
_cell.length_c   1.000
_cell.angle_alpha   90.00
_cell.angle_beta   90.00
_cell.angle_gamma   90.00
#
_symmetry.space_group_name_H-M   'P 1'
#
loop_
_entity.id
_entity.type
_entity.pdbx_description
1 polymer ?
#
loop_
_entity_poly.entity_id
_entity_poly.type
_entity_poly.pdbx_seq_one_letter_code
_entity_poly.pdbx_strand_id
1 'polypeptide(L)'
;TTILGASTLGIGLLVGGIVFSITGSTLSDKADKAFEQMKQAEKEINTVVNFQNRLKSNVTKFLASFEITSKKYYEHLNLLEEVVSKKQNYFEYDSEERKIVENTVLLVGLLYKMGKVQLVQKGNNENDVGKVNSYEINKVIIDSTQVIESI
;
A
#
# COMPACT_ATOMS: atom_id res chain seq x y z
N THR A 1 15.41 -10.70 -24.81
CA THR A 1 14.07 -10.56 -24.24
C THR A 1 14.17 -10.91 -22.78
N THR A 2 14.37 -9.95 -21.92
CA THR A 2 14.46 -10.19 -20.49
C THR A 2 13.14 -9.73 -19.86
N ILE A 3 12.29 -10.68 -19.56
CA ILE A 3 11.07 -10.46 -18.79
C ILE A 3 11.50 -10.40 -17.32
N LEU A 4 11.60 -9.21 -16.77
CA LEU A 4 11.71 -9.02 -15.33
C LEU A 4 10.30 -9.04 -14.73
N GLY A 5 9.78 -10.24 -14.55
CA GLY A 5 8.59 -10.48 -13.76
C GLY A 5 8.95 -10.47 -12.28
N ALA A 6 8.84 -9.33 -11.64
CA ALA A 6 8.86 -9.27 -10.18
C ALA A 6 7.43 -9.33 -9.67
N SER A 7 6.90 -10.53 -9.54
CA SER A 7 5.56 -10.76 -8.98
C SER A 7 5.61 -10.96 -7.47
N THR A 8 6.16 -10.04 -6.72
CA THR A 8 6.12 -10.14 -5.24
C THR A 8 4.97 -9.36 -4.61
N LEU A 9 4.25 -8.53 -5.38
CA LEU A 9 3.08 -7.80 -4.89
C LEU A 9 1.88 -7.88 -5.84
N GLY A 10 1.86 -8.84 -6.77
CA GLY A 10 0.79 -8.92 -7.77
C GLY A 10 0.80 -7.76 -8.78
N ILE A 11 1.87 -7.01 -8.83
CA ILE A 11 2.10 -5.94 -9.81
C ILE A 11 2.90 -6.57 -10.93
N GLY A 12 2.21 -7.03 -11.96
CA GLY A 12 2.84 -7.32 -13.23
C GLY A 12 3.27 -6.00 -13.89
N LEU A 13 4.43 -5.48 -13.53
CA LEU A 13 5.06 -4.42 -14.27
C LEU A 13 5.64 -5.03 -15.54
N LEU A 14 4.78 -5.25 -16.53
CA LEU A 14 5.23 -5.46 -17.89
C LEU A 14 5.69 -4.10 -18.43
N VAL A 15 6.95 -3.78 -18.19
CA VAL A 15 7.66 -2.93 -19.13
C VAL A 15 7.83 -3.83 -20.36
N GLY A 16 6.79 -3.91 -21.17
CA GLY A 16 6.84 -4.59 -22.47
C GLY A 16 8.03 -4.01 -23.20
N GLY A 17 9.00 -4.85 -23.54
CA GLY A 17 10.12 -4.40 -24.34
C GLY A 17 9.55 -3.76 -25.60
N ILE A 18 9.71 -2.44 -25.71
CA ILE A 18 9.31 -1.72 -26.92
C ILE A 18 10.21 -2.25 -28.03
N VAL A 19 9.64 -3.13 -28.85
CA VAL A 19 10.33 -3.66 -30.00
C VAL A 19 10.29 -2.56 -31.07
N PHE A 20 11.37 -1.81 -31.16
CA PHE A 20 11.56 -0.89 -32.28
C PHE A 20 11.71 -1.68 -33.58
N SER A 21 10.62 -1.78 -34.33
CA SER A 21 10.62 -2.40 -35.66
C SER A 21 10.61 -1.29 -36.71
N ILE A 22 11.79 -1.02 -37.28
CA ILE A 22 11.94 -0.03 -38.37
C ILE A 22 11.67 -0.72 -39.71
N THR A 23 10.40 -0.74 -40.11
CA THR A 23 9.96 -1.23 -41.42
C THR A 23 9.45 -0.08 -42.25
N GLY A 24 9.95 0.08 -43.45
CA GLY A 24 9.53 1.11 -44.41
C GLY A 24 10.38 1.06 -45.67
N SER A 25 9.84 1.53 -46.78
CA SER A 25 10.52 1.53 -48.08
C SER A 25 11.46 2.72 -48.26
N THR A 26 11.20 3.83 -47.60
CA THR A 26 11.98 5.06 -47.67
C THR A 26 12.58 5.42 -46.29
N LEU A 27 13.64 6.24 -46.32
CA LEU A 27 14.28 6.72 -45.08
C LEU A 27 13.33 7.59 -44.26
N SER A 28 12.46 8.37 -44.90
CA SER A 28 11.43 9.20 -44.26
C SER A 28 10.40 8.34 -43.52
N ASP A 29 9.84 7.30 -44.17
CA ASP A 29 8.88 6.39 -43.55
C ASP A 29 9.45 5.69 -42.30
N LYS A 30 10.74 5.37 -42.34
CA LYS A 30 11.45 4.76 -41.22
C LYS A 30 11.61 5.74 -40.05
N ALA A 31 11.94 7.01 -40.38
CA ALA A 31 12.09 8.03 -39.38
C ALA A 31 10.75 8.35 -38.69
N ASP A 32 9.67 8.48 -39.46
CA ASP A 32 8.32 8.75 -38.92
C ASP A 32 7.83 7.61 -38.02
N LYS A 33 8.02 6.35 -38.43
CA LYS A 33 7.67 5.19 -37.58
C LYS A 33 8.50 5.12 -36.31
N ALA A 34 9.80 5.40 -36.39
CA ALA A 34 10.65 5.44 -35.20
C ALA A 34 10.19 6.52 -34.21
N PHE A 35 9.82 7.69 -34.71
CA PHE A 35 9.32 8.80 -33.93
C PHE A 35 8.00 8.47 -33.20
N GLU A 36 7.04 7.85 -33.91
CA GLU A 36 5.78 7.42 -33.28
C GLU A 36 6.00 6.33 -32.22
N GLN A 37 6.91 5.40 -32.46
CA GLN A 37 7.28 4.39 -31.45
C GLN A 37 7.95 5.03 -30.24
N MET A 38 8.78 6.03 -30.40
CA MET A 38 9.38 6.79 -29.30
C MET A 38 8.32 7.52 -28.47
N LYS A 39 7.36 8.19 -29.12
CA LYS A 39 6.23 8.84 -28.40
C LYS A 39 5.39 7.84 -27.61
N GLN A 40 5.11 6.68 -28.20
CA GLN A 40 4.38 5.62 -27.51
C GLN A 40 5.16 5.14 -26.28
N ALA A 41 6.46 4.93 -26.43
CA ALA A 41 7.36 4.56 -25.34
C ALA A 41 7.36 5.59 -24.21
N GLU A 42 7.46 6.87 -24.56
CA GLU A 42 7.43 7.96 -23.60
C GLU A 42 6.11 7.97 -22.80
N LYS A 43 4.98 7.78 -23.49
CA LYS A 43 3.66 7.71 -22.82
C LYS A 43 3.57 6.55 -21.85
N GLU A 44 4.06 5.38 -22.22
CA GLU A 44 4.06 4.19 -21.36
C GLU A 44 4.97 4.39 -20.14
N ILE A 45 6.17 4.92 -20.34
CA ILE A 45 7.10 5.25 -19.25
C ILE A 45 6.46 6.26 -18.30
N ASN A 46 5.86 7.33 -18.80
CA ASN A 46 5.20 8.33 -17.97
C ASN A 46 4.03 7.73 -17.15
N THR A 47 3.30 6.78 -17.71
CA THR A 47 2.24 6.06 -17.00
C THR A 47 2.81 5.27 -15.83
N VAL A 48 3.90 4.55 -16.03
CA VAL A 48 4.58 3.77 -14.98
C VAL A 48 5.15 4.69 -13.89
N VAL A 49 5.82 5.78 -14.30
CA VAL A 49 6.39 6.76 -13.37
C VAL A 49 5.29 7.40 -12.50
N ASN A 50 4.18 7.79 -13.10
CA ASN A 50 3.04 8.35 -12.38
C ASN A 50 2.44 7.34 -11.38
N PHE A 51 2.31 6.09 -11.78
CA PHE A 51 1.87 5.02 -10.87
C PHE A 51 2.84 4.86 -9.69
N GLN A 52 4.14 4.76 -9.95
CA GLN A 52 5.15 4.62 -8.91
C GLN A 52 5.16 5.79 -7.93
N ASN A 53 5.05 7.02 -8.41
CA ASN A 53 4.99 8.22 -7.58
C ASN A 53 3.74 8.22 -6.68
N ARG A 54 2.59 7.86 -7.22
CA ARG A 54 1.34 7.73 -6.46
C ARG A 54 1.44 6.61 -5.43
N LEU A 55 1.98 5.45 -5.79
CA LEU A 55 2.20 4.34 -4.88
C LEU A 55 3.12 4.75 -3.73
N LYS A 56 4.28 5.33 -4.05
CA LYS A 56 5.24 5.81 -3.04
C LYS A 56 4.58 6.78 -2.05
N SER A 57 3.84 7.78 -2.55
CA SER A 57 3.17 8.75 -1.68
C SER A 57 2.15 8.10 -0.74
N ASN A 58 1.31 7.19 -1.25
CA ASN A 58 0.30 6.51 -0.44
C ASN A 58 0.92 5.55 0.57
N VAL A 59 1.92 4.77 0.16
CA VAL A 59 2.64 3.83 1.04
C VAL A 59 3.37 4.56 2.17
N THR A 60 4.00 5.70 1.87
CA THR A 60 4.67 6.51 2.91
C THR A 60 3.69 6.96 3.99
N LYS A 61 2.52 7.46 3.60
CA LYS A 61 1.46 7.87 4.56
C LYS A 61 0.92 6.68 5.35
N PHE A 62 0.70 5.56 4.68
CA PHE A 62 0.23 4.33 5.32
C PHE A 62 1.22 3.82 6.37
N LEU A 63 2.50 3.76 6.02
CA LEU A 63 3.57 3.31 6.94
C LEU A 63 3.66 4.22 8.16
N ALA A 64 3.61 5.53 7.98
CA ALA A 64 3.62 6.48 9.11
C ALA A 64 2.43 6.23 10.06
N SER A 65 1.22 6.04 9.52
CA SER A 65 0.04 5.71 10.32
C SER A 65 0.17 4.35 11.00
N PHE A 66 0.70 3.35 10.30
CA PHE A 66 0.94 2.01 10.86
C PHE A 66 1.95 2.03 12.01
N GLU A 67 3.03 2.79 11.89
CA GLU A 67 4.03 2.98 12.95
C GLU A 67 3.43 3.61 14.20
N ILE A 68 2.64 4.69 14.04
CA ILE A 68 1.97 5.36 15.16
C ILE A 68 1.01 4.37 15.86
N THR A 69 0.22 3.64 15.09
CA THR A 69 -0.73 2.64 15.63
C THR A 69 0.00 1.51 16.36
N SER A 70 1.10 1.01 15.78
CA SER A 70 1.91 -0.04 16.38
C SER A 70 2.54 0.42 17.70
N LYS A 71 3.08 1.64 17.73
CA LYS A 71 3.64 2.22 18.96
C LYS A 71 2.57 2.31 20.05
N LYS A 72 1.39 2.83 19.72
CA LYS A 72 0.28 2.94 20.66
C LYS A 72 -0.19 1.57 21.18
N TYR A 73 -0.22 0.56 20.30
CA TYR A 73 -0.51 -0.82 20.68
C TYR A 73 0.51 -1.36 21.71
N TYR A 74 1.80 -1.17 21.48
CA TYR A 74 2.82 -1.62 22.45
C TYR A 74 2.75 -0.89 23.79
N GLU A 75 2.42 0.41 23.78
CA GLU A 75 2.16 1.15 25.02
C GLU A 75 1.00 0.52 25.84
N HIS A 76 -0.12 0.23 25.18
CA HIS A 76 -1.27 -0.42 25.82
C HIS A 76 -1.00 -1.88 26.20
N LEU A 77 -0.22 -2.60 25.43
CA LEU A 77 0.18 -3.98 25.74
C LEU A 77 0.99 -4.01 27.07
N ASN A 78 1.93 -3.10 27.24
CA ASN A 78 2.70 -3.00 28.48
C ASN A 78 1.80 -2.69 29.69
N LEU A 79 0.84 -1.76 29.53
CA LEU A 79 -0.15 -1.48 30.59
C LEU A 79 -1.01 -2.72 30.90
N LEU A 80 -1.42 -3.46 29.88
CA LEU A 80 -2.18 -4.70 30.07
C LEU A 80 -1.35 -5.77 30.80
N GLU A 81 -0.06 -5.92 30.47
CA GLU A 81 0.84 -6.83 31.18
C GLU A 81 0.96 -6.48 32.66
N GLU A 82 1.02 -5.19 33.03
CA GLU A 82 1.00 -4.73 34.41
C GLU A 82 -0.30 -5.10 35.14
N VAL A 83 -1.45 -4.91 34.50
CA VAL A 83 -2.76 -5.27 35.05
C VAL A 83 -2.85 -6.78 35.30
N VAL A 84 -2.53 -7.58 34.29
CA VAL A 84 -2.62 -9.05 34.36
C VAL A 84 -1.62 -9.63 35.38
N SER A 85 -0.48 -9.00 35.59
CA SER A 85 0.48 -9.43 36.63
C SER A 85 -0.04 -9.29 38.03
N LYS A 86 -0.95 -8.34 38.26
CA LYS A 86 -1.56 -8.07 39.60
C LYS A 86 -2.88 -8.81 39.81
N LYS A 87 -3.68 -8.90 38.76
CA LYS A 87 -5.03 -9.48 38.79
C LYS A 87 -5.24 -10.37 37.57
N GLN A 88 -5.53 -11.64 37.76
CA GLN A 88 -5.75 -12.60 36.66
C GLN A 88 -7.23 -12.75 36.26
N ASN A 89 -8.14 -12.25 37.11
CA ASN A 89 -9.57 -12.36 36.90
C ASN A 89 -10.13 -11.01 36.38
N TYR A 90 -10.62 -10.99 35.15
CA TYR A 90 -11.20 -9.79 34.51
C TYR A 90 -12.35 -9.17 35.36
N PHE A 91 -13.11 -9.97 36.07
CA PHE A 91 -14.22 -9.47 36.90
C PHE A 91 -13.75 -8.62 38.10
N GLU A 92 -12.48 -8.73 38.46
CA GLU A 92 -11.84 -7.96 39.54
C GLU A 92 -11.24 -6.63 39.05
N TYR A 93 -11.26 -6.41 37.69
CA TYR A 93 -10.74 -5.19 37.12
C TYR A 93 -11.65 -4.01 37.39
N ASP A 94 -11.05 -2.89 37.76
CA ASP A 94 -11.75 -1.63 37.86
C ASP A 94 -12.04 -1.02 36.46
N SER A 95 -12.63 0.17 36.45
CA SER A 95 -13.02 0.82 35.19
C SER A 95 -11.84 1.19 34.29
N GLU A 96 -10.71 1.60 34.88
CA GLU A 96 -9.52 1.98 34.12
C GLU A 96 -8.80 0.74 33.58
N GLU A 97 -8.68 -0.30 34.38
CA GLU A 97 -8.10 -1.59 33.97
C GLU A 97 -8.91 -2.23 32.84
N ARG A 98 -10.24 -2.15 32.87
CA ARG A 98 -11.10 -2.62 31.77
C ARG A 98 -10.90 -1.81 30.49
N LYS A 99 -10.76 -0.49 30.58
CA LYS A 99 -10.43 0.36 29.42
C LYS A 99 -9.10 -0.02 28.78
N ILE A 100 -8.09 -0.37 29.58
CA ILE A 100 -6.80 -0.85 29.04
C ILE A 100 -7.00 -2.10 28.19
N VAL A 101 -7.81 -3.08 28.65
CA VAL A 101 -8.15 -4.28 27.88
C VAL A 101 -8.87 -3.91 26.59
N GLU A 102 -9.93 -3.10 26.67
CA GLU A 102 -10.74 -2.69 25.54
C GLU A 102 -9.90 -1.97 24.48
N ASN A 103 -9.08 -1.01 24.90
CA ASN A 103 -8.21 -0.25 24.00
C ASN A 103 -7.16 -1.16 23.34
N THR A 104 -6.59 -2.11 24.09
CA THR A 104 -5.63 -3.07 23.54
C THR A 104 -6.28 -3.94 22.46
N VAL A 105 -7.48 -4.46 22.72
CA VAL A 105 -8.24 -5.25 21.73
C VAL A 105 -8.61 -4.43 20.51
N LEU A 106 -9.02 -3.17 20.70
CA LEU A 106 -9.35 -2.25 19.62
C LEU A 106 -8.13 -1.99 18.71
N LEU A 107 -6.96 -1.76 19.31
CA LEU A 107 -5.71 -1.55 18.58
C LEU A 107 -5.25 -2.80 17.81
N VAL A 108 -5.41 -4.00 18.37
CA VAL A 108 -5.17 -5.27 17.66
C VAL A 108 -6.08 -5.37 16.43
N GLY A 109 -7.37 -5.11 16.61
CA GLY A 109 -8.34 -5.13 15.52
C GLY A 109 -8.00 -4.13 14.41
N LEU A 110 -7.52 -2.94 14.79
CA LEU A 110 -7.08 -1.92 13.86
C LEU A 110 -5.83 -2.34 13.08
N LEU A 111 -4.79 -2.82 13.75
CA LEU A 111 -3.57 -3.34 13.11
C LEU A 111 -3.87 -4.49 12.16
N TYR A 112 -4.80 -5.38 12.55
CA TYR A 112 -5.26 -6.45 11.67
C TYR A 112 -5.93 -5.90 10.40
N LYS A 113 -6.81 -4.90 10.52
CA LYS A 113 -7.42 -4.22 9.36
C LYS A 113 -6.35 -3.60 8.47
N MET A 114 -5.39 -2.89 9.05
CA MET A 114 -4.28 -2.29 8.31
C MET A 114 -3.48 -3.35 7.55
N GLY A 115 -3.16 -4.47 8.17
CA GLY A 115 -2.45 -5.59 7.54
C GLY A 115 -3.21 -6.27 6.39
N LYS A 116 -4.53 -6.05 6.27
CA LYS A 116 -5.37 -6.59 5.20
C LYS A 116 -5.55 -5.64 4.01
N VAL A 117 -5.11 -4.39 4.12
CA VAL A 117 -5.27 -3.41 3.05
C VAL A 117 -4.47 -3.80 1.82
N GLN A 118 -5.14 -3.95 0.70
CA GLN A 118 -4.48 -4.13 -0.59
C GLN A 118 -4.04 -2.77 -1.12
N LEU A 119 -2.74 -2.53 -1.12
CA LEU A 119 -2.17 -1.25 -1.57
C LEU A 119 -2.34 -1.01 -3.07
N VAL A 120 -2.44 -2.08 -3.84
CA VAL A 120 -2.59 -2.05 -5.30
C VAL A 120 -3.70 -2.99 -5.75
N GLN A 121 -4.54 -2.51 -6.65
CA GLN A 121 -5.51 -3.32 -7.38
C GLN A 121 -4.91 -3.77 -8.69
N LYS A 122 -5.11 -5.04 -9.07
CA LYS A 122 -4.66 -5.56 -10.36
C LYS A 122 -5.29 -4.79 -11.51
N GLY A 123 -4.53 -4.60 -12.58
CA GLY A 123 -5.06 -4.13 -13.86
C GLY A 123 -6.04 -5.12 -14.48
N ASN A 124 -6.82 -4.65 -15.44
CA ASN A 124 -7.83 -5.46 -16.11
C ASN A 124 -7.24 -6.49 -17.08
N ASN A 125 -5.98 -6.32 -17.47
CA ASN A 125 -5.22 -7.21 -18.35
C ASN A 125 -3.73 -7.18 -17.99
N GLU A 126 -2.94 -8.08 -18.59
CA GLU A 126 -1.50 -8.22 -18.30
C GLU A 126 -0.64 -6.99 -18.67
N ASN A 127 -1.15 -6.13 -19.55
CA ASN A 127 -0.46 -4.91 -19.99
C ASN A 127 -0.93 -3.65 -19.23
N ASP A 128 -1.88 -3.79 -18.31
CA ASP A 128 -2.39 -2.67 -17.54
C ASP A 128 -1.57 -2.49 -16.25
N VAL A 129 -1.02 -1.32 -16.08
CA VAL A 129 -0.41 -0.91 -14.82
C VAL A 129 -1.53 -0.83 -13.79
N GLY A 130 -1.52 -1.69 -12.78
CA GLY A 130 -2.53 -1.70 -11.73
C GLY A 130 -2.82 -0.32 -11.15
N LYS A 131 -3.85 -0.20 -10.35
CA LYS A 131 -4.23 1.07 -9.72
C LYS A 131 -3.85 1.07 -8.25
N VAL A 132 -3.31 2.17 -7.77
CA VAL A 132 -3.09 2.38 -6.33
C VAL A 132 -4.46 2.48 -5.64
N ASN A 133 -4.68 1.67 -4.63
CA ASN A 133 -5.93 1.63 -3.88
C ASN A 133 -6.01 2.76 -2.84
N SER A 134 -5.90 3.99 -3.35
CA SER A 134 -5.84 5.20 -2.50
C SER A 134 -7.06 5.36 -1.59
N TYR A 135 -8.22 4.85 -2.01
CA TYR A 135 -9.44 4.91 -1.20
C TYR A 135 -9.31 4.09 0.08
N GLU A 136 -8.97 2.80 -0.04
CA GLU A 136 -8.84 1.91 1.13
C GLU A 136 -7.67 2.32 2.03
N ILE A 137 -6.57 2.78 1.42
CA ILE A 137 -5.43 3.32 2.16
C ILE A 137 -5.84 4.52 3.01
N ASN A 138 -6.50 5.52 2.41
CA ASN A 138 -6.93 6.72 3.12
C ASN A 138 -7.99 6.40 4.18
N LYS A 139 -8.93 5.50 3.89
CA LYS A 139 -9.95 5.07 4.83
C LYS A 139 -9.34 4.49 6.10
N VAL A 140 -8.40 3.55 5.97
CA VAL A 140 -7.79 2.91 7.14
C VAL A 140 -6.88 3.88 7.91
N ILE A 141 -6.27 4.86 7.24
CA ILE A 141 -5.52 5.94 7.92
C ILE A 141 -6.47 6.82 8.76
N ILE A 142 -7.62 7.18 8.22
CA ILE A 142 -8.63 7.97 8.94
C ILE A 142 -9.17 7.17 10.14
N ASP A 143 -9.56 5.90 9.92
CA ASP A 143 -10.02 5.01 11.00
C ASP A 143 -8.96 4.92 12.12
N SER A 144 -7.69 4.78 11.74
CA SER A 144 -6.56 4.72 12.66
C SER A 144 -6.43 6.00 13.50
N THR A 145 -6.51 7.16 12.85
CA THR A 145 -6.42 8.45 13.54
C THR A 145 -7.57 8.62 14.54
N GLN A 146 -8.79 8.31 14.15
CA GLN A 146 -9.97 8.39 15.03
C GLN A 146 -9.86 7.48 16.25
N VAL A 147 -9.40 6.24 16.06
CA VAL A 147 -9.19 5.31 17.16
C VAL A 147 -8.13 5.83 18.13
N ILE A 148 -6.98 6.28 17.61
CA ILE A 148 -5.87 6.77 18.44
C ILE A 148 -6.26 8.02 19.24
N GLU A 149 -7.09 8.90 18.67
CA GLU A 149 -7.60 10.10 19.35
C GLU A 149 -8.65 9.78 20.43
N SER A 150 -9.30 8.61 20.36
CA SER A 150 -10.36 8.20 21.29
C SER A 150 -9.87 7.42 22.51
N ILE A 151 -8.63 6.98 22.49
CA ILE A 151 -8.01 6.17 23.56
C ILE A 151 -6.90 6.96 24.24
#